data_3871a11f6257a0c28b266ad44b9ebeb9
#
_entry.id   3871a11f6257a0c28b266ad44b9ebeb9
#
_cell.length_a   1.000
_cell.length_b   1.000
_cell.length_c   1.000
_cell.angle_alpha   90.00
_cell.angle_beta   90.00
_cell.angle_gamma   90.00
#
_symmetry.space_group_name_H-M   'P 1'
#
loop_
_entity.id
_entity.type
_entity.pdbx_description
1 polymer ?
#
loop_
_entity_poly.entity_id
_entity_poly.type
_entity_poly.pdbx_seq_one_letter_code
_entity_poly.pdbx_strand_id
1 'polypeptide(L)' 'MENNPVLTTEEAAEFLKLTPFTVRDYARRGILPSRKVGKGWRFYKPDLLAWLRDYEAPPAGAKA' A
#
# COMPACT_ATOMS: atom_id res chain seq x y z
N MET A 1 2.25 19.70 -8.79
CA MET A 1 1.95 19.39 -7.48
C MET A 1 0.90 18.36 -7.42
N GLU A 2 -0.11 18.49 -8.18
CA GLU A 2 -1.13 17.49 -8.14
C GLU A 2 -0.64 16.17 -8.66
N ASN A 3 0.51 16.11 -9.29
CA ASN A 3 1.03 14.84 -9.78
C ASN A 3 2.08 14.25 -8.87
N ASN A 4 2.03 14.62 -7.60
CA ASN A 4 2.96 14.08 -6.64
C ASN A 4 2.74 12.57 -6.52
N PRO A 5 3.74 11.74 -6.83
CA PRO A 5 3.58 10.29 -6.76
C PRO A 5 3.68 9.72 -5.35
N VAL A 6 3.96 10.56 -4.36
CA VAL A 6 4.08 10.10 -2.99
C VAL A 6 2.72 10.20 -2.31
N LEU A 7 2.27 9.10 -1.74
CA LEU A 7 0.94 9.01 -1.14
C LEU A 7 1.05 8.78 0.37
N THR A 8 0.11 9.33 1.10
CA THR A 8 -0.06 9.00 2.50
C THR A 8 -0.80 7.67 2.61
N THR A 9 -0.93 7.18 3.85
CA THR A 9 -1.69 5.94 4.09
C THR A 9 -3.11 6.07 3.57
N GLU A 10 -3.77 7.18 3.86
CA GLU A 10 -5.15 7.36 3.41
C GLU A 10 -5.25 7.44 1.91
N GLU A 11 -4.30 8.14 1.29
CA GLU A 11 -4.31 8.25 -0.16
C GLU A 11 -4.03 6.90 -0.82
N ALA A 12 -3.10 6.13 -0.25
CA ALA A 12 -2.81 4.81 -0.79
C ALA A 12 -4.01 3.89 -0.63
N ALA A 13 -4.72 3.99 0.49
CA ALA A 13 -5.91 3.18 0.71
C ALA A 13 -6.97 3.48 -0.34
N GLU A 14 -7.20 4.75 -0.60
CA GLU A 14 -8.17 5.13 -1.60
C GLU A 14 -7.73 4.66 -2.98
N PHE A 15 -6.46 4.82 -3.28
CA PHE A 15 -5.92 4.43 -4.57
C PHE A 15 -6.06 2.93 -4.80
N LEU A 16 -5.83 2.13 -3.77
CA LEU A 16 -5.90 0.68 -3.88
C LEU A 16 -7.27 0.11 -3.53
N LYS A 17 -8.20 0.98 -3.13
CA LYS A 17 -9.55 0.55 -2.73
C LYS A 17 -9.50 -0.33 -1.49
N LEU A 18 -8.62 0.00 -0.57
CA LEU A 18 -8.50 -0.70 0.71
C LEU A 18 -8.80 0.26 1.83
N THR A 19 -8.91 -0.27 3.04
CA THR A 19 -9.05 0.61 4.20
C THR A 19 -7.68 1.08 4.66
N PRO A 20 -7.60 2.25 5.28
CA PRO A 20 -6.31 2.69 5.80
C PRO A 20 -5.71 1.72 6.81
N PHE A 21 -6.55 1.04 7.58
CA PHE A 21 -6.06 0.05 8.52
C PHE A 21 -5.32 -1.07 7.79
N THR A 22 -5.91 -1.57 6.72
CA THR A 22 -5.30 -2.65 5.95
C THR A 22 -3.99 -2.19 5.32
N VAL A 23 -3.97 -0.97 4.76
CA VAL A 23 -2.76 -0.45 4.14
C VAL A 23 -1.65 -0.33 5.16
N ARG A 24 -1.97 0.19 6.34
CA ARG A 24 -0.97 0.35 7.38
C ARG A 24 -0.45 -1.00 7.85
N ASP A 25 -1.34 -1.97 7.99
CA ASP A 25 -0.95 -3.30 8.41
C ASP A 25 -0.04 -3.96 7.36
N TYR A 26 -0.39 -3.84 6.10
CA TYR A 26 0.42 -4.39 5.02
C TYR A 26 1.79 -3.71 4.97
N ALA A 27 1.83 -2.41 5.19
CA ALA A 27 3.10 -1.68 5.19
C ALA A 27 3.99 -2.17 6.33
N ARG A 28 3.41 -2.31 7.51
CA ARG A 28 4.16 -2.74 8.67
C ARG A 28 4.70 -4.15 8.49
N ARG A 29 3.95 -5.00 7.82
CA ARG A 29 4.34 -6.39 7.63
C ARG A 29 5.23 -6.59 6.40
N GLY A 30 5.53 -5.51 5.69
CA GLY A 30 6.41 -5.62 4.54
C GLY A 30 5.75 -6.22 3.31
N ILE A 31 4.43 -6.29 3.30
CA ILE A 31 3.71 -6.85 2.16
C ILE A 31 3.59 -5.82 1.05
N LEU A 32 3.44 -4.57 1.43
CA LEU A 32 3.19 -3.49 0.49
C LEU A 32 4.43 -2.60 0.41
N PRO A 33 4.88 -2.22 -0.79
CA PRO A 33 6.04 -1.32 -0.89
C PRO A 33 5.76 0.00 -0.18
N SER A 34 6.58 0.34 0.79
CA SER A 34 6.33 1.51 1.60
C SER A 34 7.59 1.94 2.30
N ARG A 35 7.56 3.16 2.85
CA ARG A 35 8.65 3.71 3.63
C ARG A 35 8.09 4.37 4.87
N LYS A 36 8.70 4.08 6.00
CA LYS A 36 8.34 4.76 7.22
C LYS A 36 9.04 6.10 7.24
N VAL A 37 8.29 7.18 7.24
CA VAL A 37 8.84 8.52 7.22
C VAL A 37 8.25 9.27 8.40
N GLY A 38 9.11 9.60 9.38
CA GLY A 38 8.61 10.22 10.59
C GLY A 38 7.64 9.31 11.29
N LYS A 39 6.45 9.79 11.52
CA LYS A 39 5.44 9.03 12.25
C LYS A 39 4.47 8.32 11.33
N GLY A 40 4.65 8.43 10.04
CA GLY A 40 3.69 7.85 9.13
C GLY A 40 4.35 7.06 8.04
N TRP A 41 3.51 6.47 7.22
CA TRP A 41 3.98 5.72 6.08
C TRP A 41 3.81 6.53 4.83
N ARG A 42 4.71 6.31 3.87
CA ARG A 42 4.60 6.93 2.57
C ARG A 42 4.72 5.85 1.52
N PHE A 43 4.00 6.04 0.43
CA PHE A 43 3.91 5.04 -0.62
C PHE A 43 4.20 5.71 -1.94
N TYR A 44 4.94 5.02 -2.80
CA TYR A 44 5.27 5.53 -4.11
C TYR A 44 4.28 4.93 -5.10
N LYS A 45 3.52 5.79 -5.75
CA LYS A 45 2.42 5.34 -6.59
C LYS A 45 2.83 4.33 -7.66
N PRO A 46 3.94 4.55 -8.40
CA PRO A 46 4.34 3.54 -9.40
C PRO A 46 4.63 2.19 -8.77
N ASP A 47 5.20 2.18 -7.56
CA ASP A 47 5.46 0.92 -6.87
C ASP A 47 4.17 0.21 -6.50
N LEU A 48 3.16 0.97 -6.10
CA LEU A 48 1.87 0.38 -5.77
C LEU A 48 1.21 -0.23 -7.00
N LEU A 49 1.32 0.45 -8.12
CA LEU A 49 0.78 -0.09 -9.36
C LEU A 49 1.46 -1.39 -9.75
N ALA A 50 2.78 -1.43 -9.64
CA ALA A 50 3.51 -2.65 -9.96
C ALA A 50 3.16 -3.77 -9.00
N TRP A 51 3.05 -3.43 -7.73
CA TRP A 51 2.68 -4.43 -6.72
C TRP A 51 1.30 -5.00 -7.02
N LEU A 52 0.35 -4.14 -7.35
CA LEU A 52 -1.01 -4.60 -7.63
C LEU A 52 -1.06 -5.46 -8.88
N ARG A 53 -0.33 -5.05 -9.91
CA ARG A 53 -0.33 -5.80 -11.16
C ARG A 53 0.22 -7.20 -10.97
N ASP A 54 1.24 -7.33 -10.14
CA ASP A 54 1.91 -8.61 -9.96
C ASP A 54 1.44 -9.34 -8.71
N TYR A 55 0.38 -8.86 -8.10
CA TYR A 55 -0.10 -9.43 -6.86
C TYR A 55 -0.66 -10.83 -7.11
N GLU A 56 -0.29 -11.75 -6.24
CA GLU A 56 -0.84 -13.09 -6.28
C GLU A 56 -1.59 -13.32 -4.98
N ALA A 57 -2.87 -13.63 -5.13
CA ALA A 57 -3.67 -13.89 -3.94
C ALA A 57 -3.13 -15.09 -3.19
N PRO A 58 -3.27 -15.11 -1.87
CA PRO A 58 -2.84 -16.28 -1.11
C PRO A 58 -3.65 -17.50 -1.53
N PRO A 59 -3.10 -18.69 -1.28
CA PRO A 59 -3.83 -19.91 -1.60
C PRO A 59 -5.18 -19.95 -0.91
N ALA A 60 -6.09 -20.74 -1.47
CA ALA A 60 -7.41 -20.88 -0.87
C ALA A 60 -7.24 -21.37 0.56
N GLY A 61 -7.97 -20.73 1.47
CA GLY A 61 -7.88 -21.08 2.86
C GLY A 61 -6.90 -20.22 3.64
N ALA A 62 -6.00 -19.56 2.96
CA ALA A 62 -5.09 -18.64 3.63
C ALA A 62 -5.77 -17.29 3.73
N LYS A 63 -6.44 -17.07 4.81
CA LYS A 63 -7.19 -15.86 4.96
C LYS A 63 -6.32 -14.71 5.34
N ALA A 64 -6.57 -13.62 4.76
CA ALA A 64 -5.85 -12.40 5.10
C ALA A 64 -6.44 -11.76 6.32
#